data_203707974521a5a440af757ac7fa8b1a
#
_entry.id   203707974521a5a440af757ac7fa8b1a
#
_cell.length_a   1.000
_cell.length_b   1.000
_cell.length_c   1.000
_cell.angle_alpha   90.00
_cell.angle_beta   90.00
_cell.angle_gamma   90.00
#
_symmetry.space_group_name_H-M   'P 1'
#
loop_
_entity.id
_entity.type
_entity.pdbx_description
1 polymer ?
#
loop_
_entity_poly.entity_id
_entity_poly.type
_entity_poly.pdbx_seq_one_letter_code
_entity_poly.pdbx_strand_id
1 'polypeptide(L)'
;MTVAVYTLDMTRRRTADARLAIAYLRVSTDDQQLGPVAQRASIEAWAAAAGVTVIAWHSDIGVSGAAPFEARPALQSAVADLVTHGAGVLVVAKRDRLARDTMTAAVVTRMVERAGATVTSADGAGNGTGPEAALMRGIIDAFAQYERAMISTRTKAALAVKRNRGEKLGGSCPIGTATTDGVQLVSDAGEAAAVARILELRAAGVSLVKIAARLDAEGHRARGARWYPTTVVNILKRAA
;
A
#
# COMPACT_ATOMS: atom_id res chain seq x y z
N MET A 1 -23.79 9.67 6.92
CA MET A 1 -22.45 10.28 7.11
C MET A 1 -21.50 9.60 6.14
N THR A 2 -21.12 10.31 5.07
CA THR A 2 -20.34 9.77 3.97
C THR A 2 -18.85 9.81 4.37
N VAL A 3 -18.23 8.66 4.53
CA VAL A 3 -16.78 8.55 4.72
C VAL A 3 -16.12 8.89 3.39
N ALA A 4 -15.51 10.07 3.32
CA ALA A 4 -14.70 10.46 2.17
C ALA A 4 -13.46 9.56 2.10
N VAL A 5 -13.47 8.61 1.17
CA VAL A 5 -12.29 7.82 0.81
C VAL A 5 -11.37 8.74 0.02
N TYR A 6 -10.34 9.27 0.66
CA TYR A 6 -9.27 9.99 -0.02
C TYR A 6 -8.45 8.99 -0.84
N THR A 7 -8.78 8.85 -2.11
CA THR A 7 -7.90 8.24 -3.11
C THR A 7 -6.75 9.20 -3.39
N LEU A 8 -5.62 9.02 -2.69
CA LEU A 8 -4.38 9.71 -3.01
C LEU A 8 -3.88 9.21 -4.37
N ASP A 9 -3.90 10.10 -5.36
CA ASP A 9 -3.29 9.86 -6.68
C ASP A 9 -1.77 9.70 -6.51
N MET A 10 -1.29 8.45 -6.61
CA MET A 10 0.09 8.01 -6.34
C MET A 10 1.05 8.22 -7.52
N THR A 11 0.67 8.92 -8.58
CA THR A 11 1.42 8.89 -9.85
C THR A 11 2.49 9.98 -10.01
N ARG A 12 2.66 10.92 -9.06
CA ARG A 12 3.73 11.93 -9.12
C ARG A 12 4.37 12.12 -7.75
N ARG A 13 5.58 11.60 -7.53
CA ARG A 13 6.45 12.01 -6.42
C ARG A 13 6.73 13.51 -6.57
N ARG A 14 5.90 14.35 -5.96
CA ARG A 14 6.27 15.74 -5.72
C ARG A 14 7.40 15.71 -4.70
N THR A 15 8.56 16.25 -5.03
CA THR A 15 9.62 16.54 -4.06
C THR A 15 9.05 17.60 -3.11
N ALA A 16 8.77 17.21 -1.87
CA ALA A 16 8.29 18.13 -0.86
C ALA A 16 9.41 19.11 -0.48
N ASP A 17 9.09 20.39 -0.26
CA ASP A 17 10.08 21.41 0.12
C ASP A 17 10.45 21.27 1.60
N ALA A 18 11.69 20.87 1.87
CA ALA A 18 12.21 20.73 3.23
C ALA A 18 12.29 22.05 4.01
N ARG A 19 12.12 23.21 3.36
CA ARG A 19 12.07 24.52 4.03
C ARG A 19 10.66 24.88 4.50
N LEU A 20 9.65 24.05 4.16
CA LEU A 20 8.27 24.24 4.60
C LEU A 20 7.90 23.15 5.60
N ALA A 21 7.33 23.56 6.74
CA ALA A 21 6.88 22.66 7.78
C ALA A 21 5.41 22.85 8.12
N ILE A 22 4.76 21.75 8.47
CA ILE A 22 3.47 21.72 9.17
C ILE A 22 3.77 21.38 10.64
N ALA A 23 3.26 22.19 11.57
CA ALA A 23 3.45 21.97 12.99
C ALA A 23 2.25 21.23 13.58
N TYR A 24 2.55 20.24 14.43
CA TYR A 24 1.55 19.51 15.17
C TYR A 24 1.79 19.58 16.67
N LEU A 25 0.74 19.92 17.40
CA LEU A 25 0.70 20.04 18.86
C LEU A 25 -0.28 18.99 19.42
N ARG A 26 0.05 18.42 20.57
CA ARG A 26 -0.88 17.54 21.29
C ARG A 26 -0.86 17.87 22.79
N VAL A 27 -2.05 18.02 23.35
CA VAL A 27 -2.23 18.24 24.80
C VAL A 27 -3.18 17.18 25.31
N SER A 28 -2.73 16.33 26.23
CA SER A 28 -3.64 15.42 26.96
C SER A 28 -4.18 16.12 28.21
N THR A 29 -5.30 15.61 28.74
CA THR A 29 -5.89 16.09 30.00
C THR A 29 -4.93 15.96 31.19
N ASP A 30 -3.97 15.04 31.13
CA ASP A 30 -3.01 14.75 32.20
C ASP A 30 -1.63 15.43 32.02
N ASP A 31 -1.42 16.17 30.92
CA ASP A 31 -0.12 16.76 30.61
C ASP A 31 0.10 18.10 31.34
N GLN A 32 0.71 18.03 32.51
CA GLN A 32 1.12 19.23 33.26
C GLN A 32 2.47 19.81 32.80
N GLN A 33 3.24 19.13 31.93
CA GLN A 33 4.66 19.47 31.71
C GLN A 33 4.96 20.34 30.47
N LEU A 34 4.14 20.40 29.45
CA LEU A 34 4.34 21.26 28.27
C LEU A 34 3.00 21.69 27.69
N GLY A 35 2.50 22.83 28.14
CA GLY A 35 1.32 23.46 27.58
C GLY A 35 1.51 23.81 26.09
N PRO A 36 0.41 24.08 25.35
CA PRO A 36 0.48 24.36 23.92
C PRO A 36 1.36 25.57 23.57
N VAL A 37 1.43 26.56 24.47
CA VAL A 37 2.29 27.74 24.31
C VAL A 37 3.77 27.37 24.33
N ALA A 38 4.19 26.53 25.26
CA ALA A 38 5.58 26.09 25.35
C ALA A 38 6.00 25.19 24.19
N GLN A 39 5.07 24.30 23.72
CA GLN A 39 5.30 23.50 22.52
C GLN A 39 5.47 24.39 21.29
N ARG A 40 4.63 25.40 21.14
CA ARG A 40 4.69 26.35 20.04
C ARG A 40 6.02 27.11 20.05
N ALA A 41 6.40 27.68 21.17
CA ALA A 41 7.67 28.41 21.32
C ALA A 41 8.90 27.53 20.96
N SER A 42 8.89 26.25 21.38
CA SER A 42 9.96 25.30 21.04
C SER A 42 10.04 25.06 19.52
N ILE A 43 8.91 24.90 18.85
CA ILE A 43 8.86 24.68 17.40
C ILE A 43 9.30 25.95 16.66
N GLU A 44 8.85 27.13 17.10
CA GLU A 44 9.23 28.42 16.48
C GLU A 44 10.74 28.67 16.60
N ALA A 45 11.32 28.38 17.78
CA ALA A 45 12.77 28.49 17.98
C ALA A 45 13.56 27.53 17.08
N TRP A 46 13.10 26.27 16.97
CA TRP A 46 13.70 25.31 16.06
C TRP A 46 13.59 25.77 14.60
N ALA A 47 12.42 26.23 14.17
CA ALA A 47 12.17 26.65 12.79
C ALA A 47 13.08 27.83 12.40
N ALA A 48 13.23 28.81 13.31
CA ALA A 48 14.16 29.93 13.11
C ALA A 48 15.62 29.47 12.98
N ALA A 49 16.06 28.56 13.84
CA ALA A 49 17.41 28.02 13.81
C ALA A 49 17.70 27.16 12.57
N ALA A 50 16.70 26.41 12.09
CA ALA A 50 16.82 25.53 10.92
C ALA A 50 16.56 26.25 9.58
N GLY A 51 16.13 27.50 9.56
CA GLY A 51 15.74 28.24 8.36
C GLY A 51 14.48 27.65 7.70
N VAL A 52 13.56 27.08 8.50
CA VAL A 52 12.34 26.45 8.04
C VAL A 52 11.14 27.35 8.35
N THR A 53 10.19 27.43 7.43
CA THR A 53 8.94 28.20 7.61
C THR A 53 7.80 27.27 8.00
N VAL A 54 7.19 27.51 9.16
CA VAL A 54 5.96 26.81 9.57
C VAL A 54 4.77 27.48 8.92
N ILE A 55 4.11 26.77 8.00
CA ILE A 55 3.02 27.32 7.18
C ILE A 55 1.62 26.98 7.71
N ALA A 56 1.48 25.95 8.55
CA ALA A 56 0.23 25.62 9.21
C ALA A 56 0.47 24.99 10.59
N TRP A 57 -0.52 25.16 11.47
CA TRP A 57 -0.52 24.67 12.84
C TRP A 57 -1.76 23.84 13.12
N HIS A 58 -1.58 22.63 13.63
CA HIS A 58 -2.66 21.74 14.01
C HIS A 58 -2.52 21.32 15.47
N SER A 59 -3.63 21.19 16.19
CA SER A 59 -3.61 20.87 17.62
C SER A 59 -4.74 19.92 18.00
N ASP A 60 -4.40 18.78 18.57
CA ASP A 60 -5.32 17.86 19.24
C ASP A 60 -5.29 18.15 20.75
N ILE A 61 -6.39 18.71 21.28
CA ILE A 61 -6.55 19.04 22.70
C ILE A 61 -7.37 17.95 23.38
N GLY A 62 -6.95 17.52 24.59
CA GLY A 62 -7.62 16.46 25.34
C GLY A 62 -7.41 15.06 24.79
N VAL A 63 -6.45 14.87 23.88
CA VAL A 63 -6.21 13.58 23.21
C VAL A 63 -4.97 12.90 23.79
N SER A 64 -5.11 11.63 24.19
CA SER A 64 -4.01 10.80 24.69
C SER A 64 -2.95 10.55 23.61
N GLY A 65 -1.65 10.51 24.02
CA GLY A 65 -0.57 10.10 23.13
C GLY A 65 -0.61 8.64 22.70
N ALA A 66 -1.41 7.81 23.36
CA ALA A 66 -1.68 6.42 22.98
C ALA A 66 -2.91 6.29 22.05
N ALA A 67 -3.63 7.39 21.76
CA ALA A 67 -4.75 7.35 20.85
C ALA A 67 -4.29 6.98 19.43
N PRO A 68 -5.02 6.10 18.73
CA PRO A 68 -4.71 5.73 17.34
C PRO A 68 -4.86 6.94 16.42
N PHE A 69 -4.24 6.85 15.23
CA PHE A 69 -4.25 7.94 14.25
C PHE A 69 -5.66 8.39 13.87
N GLU A 70 -6.62 7.46 13.77
CA GLU A 70 -8.02 7.70 13.40
C GLU A 70 -8.77 8.54 14.43
N ALA A 71 -8.32 8.54 15.68
CA ALA A 71 -8.90 9.33 16.77
C ALA A 71 -8.23 10.70 16.94
N ARG A 72 -7.39 11.12 16.00
CA ARG A 72 -6.58 12.36 16.07
C ARG A 72 -6.83 13.25 14.85
N PRO A 73 -7.97 13.96 14.79
CA PRO A 73 -8.39 14.72 13.61
C PRO A 73 -7.40 15.81 13.19
N ALA A 74 -6.77 16.50 14.16
CA ALA A 74 -5.76 17.51 13.83
C ALA A 74 -4.48 16.89 13.25
N LEU A 75 -4.05 15.71 13.71
CA LEU A 75 -2.93 15.01 13.10
C LEU A 75 -3.25 14.54 11.67
N GLN A 76 -4.47 14.07 11.43
CA GLN A 76 -4.93 13.71 10.07
C GLN A 76 -4.88 14.92 9.14
N SER A 77 -5.37 16.07 9.59
CA SER A 77 -5.29 17.32 8.85
C SER A 77 -3.86 17.76 8.60
N ALA A 78 -2.98 17.64 9.60
CA ALA A 78 -1.55 17.95 9.45
C ALA A 78 -0.88 17.09 8.36
N VAL A 79 -1.17 15.79 8.33
CA VAL A 79 -0.64 14.88 7.28
C VAL A 79 -1.22 15.21 5.90
N ALA A 80 -2.49 15.57 5.80
CA ALA A 80 -3.11 15.98 4.54
C ALA A 80 -2.49 17.29 4.01
N ASP A 81 -2.21 18.25 4.89
CA ASP A 81 -1.60 19.53 4.54
C ASP A 81 -0.15 19.40 4.06
N LEU A 82 0.60 18.39 4.48
CA LEU A 82 1.91 18.07 3.88
C LEU A 82 1.80 17.88 2.37
N VAL A 83 0.80 17.13 1.93
CA VAL A 83 0.56 16.88 0.49
C VAL A 83 0.02 18.12 -0.20
N THR A 84 -0.96 18.79 0.41
CA THR A 84 -1.65 19.94 -0.18
C THR A 84 -0.69 21.09 -0.44
N HIS A 85 0.19 21.38 0.53
CA HIS A 85 1.14 22.49 0.46
C HIS A 85 2.53 22.09 -0.04
N GLY A 86 2.79 20.78 -0.24
CA GLY A 86 4.10 20.30 -0.61
C GLY A 86 5.16 20.52 0.48
N ALA A 87 4.75 20.53 1.75
CA ALA A 87 5.66 20.72 2.86
C ALA A 87 6.47 19.44 3.14
N GLY A 88 7.79 19.58 3.33
CA GLY A 88 8.71 18.47 3.53
C GLY A 88 8.91 18.06 4.98
N VAL A 89 8.33 18.78 5.95
CA VAL A 89 8.55 18.52 7.37
C VAL A 89 7.23 18.53 8.15
N LEU A 90 6.98 17.45 8.91
CA LEU A 90 6.05 17.48 10.04
C LEU A 90 6.85 17.72 11.31
N VAL A 91 6.66 18.87 11.97
CA VAL A 91 7.41 19.20 13.19
C VAL A 91 6.54 19.07 14.43
N VAL A 92 7.08 18.46 15.47
CA VAL A 92 6.50 18.34 16.82
C VAL A 92 7.49 18.91 17.85
N ALA A 93 7.00 19.36 19.01
CA ALA A 93 7.90 19.86 20.06
C ALA A 93 8.81 18.75 20.61
N LYS A 94 8.24 17.57 20.84
CA LYS A 94 8.94 16.34 21.26
C LYS A 94 8.29 15.14 20.61
N ARG A 95 9.04 14.03 20.45
CA ARG A 95 8.53 12.79 19.83
C ARG A 95 7.33 12.19 20.55
N ASP A 96 7.24 12.31 21.87
CA ASP A 96 6.11 11.84 22.66
C ASP A 96 4.80 12.61 22.37
N ARG A 97 4.89 13.82 21.77
CA ARG A 97 3.73 14.55 21.24
C ARG A 97 3.16 13.86 19.99
N LEU A 98 4.03 13.24 19.18
CA LEU A 98 3.57 12.46 18.03
C LEU A 98 2.86 11.17 18.48
N ALA A 99 3.52 10.36 19.30
CA ALA A 99 2.94 9.17 19.91
C ALA A 99 3.76 8.76 21.14
N ARG A 100 3.09 8.17 22.17
CA ARG A 100 3.76 7.61 23.35
C ARG A 100 4.28 6.19 23.11
N ASP A 101 3.59 5.43 22.28
CA ASP A 101 4.00 4.08 21.90
C ASP A 101 4.74 4.07 20.55
N THR A 102 5.70 3.16 20.45
CA THR A 102 6.58 3.04 19.30
C THR A 102 5.85 2.62 18.02
N MET A 103 4.79 1.81 18.15
CA MET A 103 4.02 1.33 17.00
C MET A 103 3.23 2.47 16.35
N THR A 104 2.49 3.24 17.13
CA THR A 104 1.76 4.43 16.65
C THR A 104 2.72 5.45 16.05
N ALA A 105 3.89 5.68 16.70
CA ALA A 105 4.93 6.56 16.16
C ALA A 105 5.42 6.08 14.78
N ALA A 106 5.66 4.79 14.61
CA ALA A 106 6.10 4.20 13.35
C ALA A 106 5.04 4.34 12.25
N VAL A 107 3.76 4.08 12.57
CA VAL A 107 2.64 4.23 11.63
C VAL A 107 2.54 5.67 11.13
N VAL A 108 2.54 6.64 12.04
CA VAL A 108 2.45 8.07 11.68
C VAL A 108 3.68 8.50 10.88
N THR A 109 4.89 8.11 11.29
CA THR A 109 6.13 8.39 10.54
C THR A 109 6.02 7.85 9.11
N ARG A 110 5.52 6.63 8.94
CA ARG A 110 5.33 6.04 7.61
C ARG A 110 4.31 6.79 6.75
N MET A 111 3.23 7.30 7.35
CA MET A 111 2.26 8.13 6.63
C MET A 111 2.88 9.43 6.14
N VAL A 112 3.68 10.09 6.98
CA VAL A 112 4.43 11.31 6.65
C VAL A 112 5.45 11.05 5.53
N GLU A 113 6.19 9.95 5.58
CA GLU A 113 7.13 9.55 4.53
C GLU A 113 6.42 9.27 3.19
N ARG A 114 5.23 8.66 3.23
CA ARG A 114 4.40 8.46 2.02
C ARG A 114 3.94 9.79 1.43
N ALA A 115 3.72 10.80 2.26
CA ALA A 115 3.44 12.16 1.81
C ALA A 115 4.67 12.87 1.22
N GLY A 116 5.85 12.25 1.26
CA GLY A 116 7.12 12.81 0.78
C GLY A 116 7.83 13.69 1.80
N ALA A 117 7.39 13.70 3.06
CA ALA A 117 7.90 14.51 4.14
C ALA A 117 8.65 13.68 5.21
N THR A 118 9.28 14.35 6.16
CA THR A 118 9.96 13.75 7.31
C THR A 118 9.38 14.26 8.63
N VAL A 119 9.40 13.41 9.67
CA VAL A 119 9.03 13.83 11.02
C VAL A 119 10.26 14.37 11.72
N THR A 120 10.16 15.55 12.31
CA THR A 120 11.22 16.21 13.06
C THR A 120 10.70 16.62 14.44
N SER A 121 11.50 16.43 15.49
CA SER A 121 11.23 16.97 16.82
C SER A 121 12.09 18.21 17.08
N ALA A 122 11.50 19.24 17.65
CA ALA A 122 12.18 20.52 17.90
C ALA A 122 13.29 20.39 18.96
N ASP A 123 13.18 19.44 19.89
CA ASP A 123 14.21 19.14 20.89
C ASP A 123 15.39 18.32 20.32
N GLY A 124 15.36 17.94 19.05
CA GLY A 124 16.40 17.15 18.41
C GLY A 124 16.34 15.64 18.68
N ALA A 125 15.51 15.19 19.62
CA ALA A 125 15.42 13.78 19.99
C ALA A 125 14.90 12.92 18.81
N GLY A 126 15.64 11.87 18.44
CA GLY A 126 15.29 10.98 17.34
C GLY A 126 15.42 11.60 15.94
N ASN A 127 15.98 12.80 15.81
CA ASN A 127 16.34 13.39 14.53
C ASN A 127 17.77 12.93 14.18
N GLY A 128 17.94 12.06 13.20
CA GLY A 128 19.30 11.72 12.78
C GLY A 128 19.58 10.24 12.56
N THR A 129 20.87 9.87 12.58
CA THR A 129 21.40 8.53 12.26
C THR A 129 21.75 7.68 13.47
N GLY A 130 21.41 8.12 14.68
CA GLY A 130 21.72 7.42 15.94
C GLY A 130 21.01 6.06 16.08
N PRO A 131 21.36 5.28 17.14
CA PRO A 131 20.79 3.95 17.39
C PRO A 131 19.27 3.96 17.48
N GLU A 132 18.68 4.99 18.10
CA GLU A 132 17.22 5.15 18.23
C GLU A 132 16.54 5.35 16.85
N ALA A 133 17.13 6.17 15.99
CA ALA A 133 16.62 6.37 14.63
C ALA A 133 16.79 5.10 13.78
N ALA A 134 17.86 4.32 14.00
CA ALA A 134 18.04 3.02 13.34
C ALA A 134 17.00 2.01 13.80
N LEU A 135 16.71 1.93 15.10
CA LEU A 135 15.64 1.09 15.64
C LEU A 135 14.29 1.47 15.06
N MET A 136 13.96 2.78 15.04
CA MET A 136 12.70 3.28 14.48
C MET A 136 12.55 2.90 13.00
N ARG A 137 13.61 3.06 12.19
CA ARG A 137 13.58 2.62 10.77
C ARG A 137 13.32 1.12 10.66
N GLY A 138 13.98 0.28 11.47
CA GLY A 138 13.74 -1.16 11.50
C GLY A 138 12.28 -1.53 11.80
N ILE A 139 11.65 -0.82 12.75
CA ILE A 139 10.22 -1.02 13.08
C ILE A 139 9.32 -0.59 11.91
N ILE A 140 9.61 0.56 11.29
CA ILE A 140 8.87 1.04 10.11
C ILE A 140 8.96 0.05 8.96
N ASP A 141 10.15 -0.50 8.69
CA ASP A 141 10.37 -1.49 7.63
C ASP A 141 9.65 -2.81 7.91
N ALA A 142 9.70 -3.30 9.15
CA ALA A 142 8.96 -4.50 9.57
C ALA A 142 7.44 -4.31 9.41
N PHE A 143 6.92 -3.15 9.80
CA PHE A 143 5.51 -2.81 9.62
C PHE A 143 5.10 -2.73 8.14
N ALA A 144 5.95 -2.13 7.30
CA ALA A 144 5.71 -2.07 5.86
C ALA A 144 5.70 -3.48 5.20
N GLN A 145 6.53 -4.41 5.70
CA GLN A 145 6.50 -5.81 5.27
C GLN A 145 5.21 -6.51 5.71
N TYR A 146 4.79 -6.30 6.95
CA TYR A 146 3.54 -6.85 7.47
C TYR A 146 2.32 -6.35 6.66
N GLU A 147 2.21 -5.04 6.39
CA GLU A 147 1.14 -4.50 5.56
C GLU A 147 1.07 -5.16 4.17
N ARG A 148 2.24 -5.32 3.50
CA ARG A 148 2.31 -6.00 2.20
C ARG A 148 1.84 -7.46 2.28
N ALA A 149 2.25 -8.17 3.34
CA ALA A 149 1.81 -9.55 3.56
C ALA A 149 0.29 -9.63 3.79
N MET A 150 -0.28 -8.72 4.58
CA MET A 150 -1.72 -8.64 4.84
C MET A 150 -2.53 -8.32 3.57
N ILE A 151 -2.06 -7.36 2.75
CA ILE A 151 -2.69 -7.04 1.46
C ILE A 151 -2.65 -8.27 0.54
N SER A 152 -1.50 -8.94 0.45
CA SER A 152 -1.33 -10.16 -0.35
C SER A 152 -2.30 -11.25 0.10
N THR A 153 -2.42 -11.48 1.42
CA THR A 153 -3.34 -12.47 2.00
C THR A 153 -4.80 -12.15 1.68
N ARG A 154 -5.21 -10.89 1.86
CA ARG A 154 -6.58 -10.45 1.52
C ARG A 154 -6.87 -10.61 0.03
N THR A 155 -5.92 -10.22 -0.82
CA THR A 155 -6.06 -10.35 -2.28
C THR A 155 -6.17 -11.83 -2.69
N LYS A 156 -5.34 -12.71 -2.14
CA LYS A 156 -5.40 -14.15 -2.39
C LYS A 156 -6.75 -14.74 -1.96
N ALA A 157 -7.24 -14.36 -0.78
CA ALA A 157 -8.54 -14.81 -0.29
C ALA A 157 -9.69 -14.34 -1.21
N ALA A 158 -9.70 -13.06 -1.61
CA ALA A 158 -10.70 -12.52 -2.52
C ALA A 158 -10.66 -13.22 -3.90
N LEU A 159 -9.48 -13.48 -4.44
CA LEU A 159 -9.32 -14.22 -5.70
C LEU A 159 -9.75 -15.69 -5.57
N ALA A 160 -9.52 -16.32 -4.41
CA ALA A 160 -10.01 -17.68 -4.15
C ALA A 160 -11.55 -17.74 -4.15
N VAL A 161 -12.22 -16.78 -3.53
CA VAL A 161 -13.69 -16.68 -3.57
C VAL A 161 -14.19 -16.52 -5.00
N LYS A 162 -13.59 -15.62 -5.78
CA LYS A 162 -13.93 -15.44 -7.21
C LYS A 162 -13.73 -16.72 -8.02
N ARG A 163 -12.62 -17.42 -7.79
CA ARG A 163 -12.34 -18.71 -8.45
C ARG A 163 -13.41 -19.74 -8.14
N ASN A 164 -13.81 -19.87 -6.88
CA ASN A 164 -14.85 -20.81 -6.45
C ASN A 164 -16.24 -20.49 -7.04
N ARG A 165 -16.50 -19.23 -7.35
CA ARG A 165 -17.72 -18.77 -8.04
C ARG A 165 -17.65 -18.89 -9.56
N GLY A 166 -16.53 -19.34 -10.12
CA GLY A 166 -16.33 -19.38 -11.56
C GLY A 166 -16.19 -18.00 -12.22
N GLU A 167 -15.79 -16.99 -11.44
CA GLU A 167 -15.62 -15.62 -11.93
C GLU A 167 -14.24 -15.42 -12.57
N LYS A 168 -14.17 -14.49 -13.53
CA LYS A 168 -12.91 -14.04 -14.12
C LYS A 168 -12.05 -13.32 -13.06
N LEU A 169 -10.79 -13.74 -12.92
CA LEU A 169 -9.88 -13.19 -11.92
C LEU A 169 -9.13 -11.92 -12.38
N GLY A 170 -9.26 -11.55 -13.66
CA GLY A 170 -8.56 -10.45 -14.30
C GLY A 170 -7.84 -10.89 -15.58
N GLY A 171 -7.34 -9.96 -16.36
CA GLY A 171 -6.66 -10.26 -17.64
C GLY A 171 -7.56 -10.94 -18.66
N SER A 172 -7.00 -11.81 -19.52
CA SER A 172 -7.75 -12.62 -20.48
C SER A 172 -8.39 -13.84 -19.80
N CYS A 173 -9.52 -14.30 -20.36
CA CYS A 173 -10.15 -15.54 -19.91
C CYS A 173 -9.18 -16.71 -20.08
N PRO A 174 -9.17 -17.68 -19.17
CA PRO A 174 -8.42 -18.91 -19.35
C PRO A 174 -8.86 -19.66 -20.63
N ILE A 175 -7.92 -20.33 -21.30
CA ILE A 175 -8.25 -21.13 -22.49
C ILE A 175 -9.28 -22.21 -22.11
N GLY A 176 -10.27 -22.41 -22.95
CA GLY A 176 -11.45 -23.23 -22.69
C GLY A 176 -12.63 -22.47 -22.11
N THR A 177 -12.47 -21.17 -21.82
CA THR A 177 -13.53 -20.35 -21.26
C THR A 177 -13.61 -18.97 -21.92
N ALA A 178 -14.83 -18.41 -21.94
CA ALA A 178 -15.17 -17.06 -22.38
C ALA A 178 -15.97 -16.35 -21.29
N THR A 179 -16.35 -15.11 -21.52
CA THR A 179 -17.30 -14.38 -20.68
C THR A 179 -18.22 -13.55 -21.55
N THR A 180 -19.51 -13.51 -21.22
CA THR A 180 -20.53 -12.71 -21.91
C THR A 180 -20.81 -11.38 -21.20
N ASP A 181 -20.59 -11.35 -19.89
CA ASP A 181 -20.87 -10.21 -18.99
C ASP A 181 -19.61 -9.58 -18.39
N GLY A 182 -18.41 -10.07 -18.78
CA GLY A 182 -17.13 -9.64 -18.23
C GLY A 182 -16.80 -10.21 -16.84
N VAL A 183 -17.71 -10.94 -16.20
CA VAL A 183 -17.58 -11.46 -14.85
C VAL A 183 -17.61 -12.99 -14.80
N GLN A 184 -18.68 -13.62 -15.26
CA GLN A 184 -18.84 -15.08 -15.20
C GLN A 184 -18.09 -15.77 -16.33
N LEU A 185 -17.36 -16.83 -15.99
CA LEU A 185 -16.71 -17.71 -16.96
C LEU A 185 -17.72 -18.74 -17.45
N VAL A 186 -17.90 -18.79 -18.76
CA VAL A 186 -18.70 -19.81 -19.46
C VAL A 186 -17.79 -20.67 -20.34
N SER A 187 -18.17 -21.91 -20.62
CA SER A 187 -17.38 -22.77 -21.49
C SER A 187 -17.37 -22.22 -22.92
N ASP A 188 -16.21 -22.15 -23.54
CA ASP A 188 -16.04 -21.95 -24.98
C ASP A 188 -15.87 -23.32 -25.62
N ALA A 189 -16.87 -23.76 -26.41
CA ALA A 189 -16.93 -25.10 -26.95
C ALA A 189 -15.73 -25.43 -27.86
N GLY A 190 -15.25 -24.47 -28.64
CA GLY A 190 -14.10 -24.68 -29.54
C GLY A 190 -12.79 -24.84 -28.76
N GLU A 191 -12.56 -24.00 -27.76
CA GLU A 191 -11.38 -24.10 -26.93
C GLU A 191 -11.45 -25.27 -25.94
N ALA A 192 -12.64 -25.59 -25.41
CA ALA A 192 -12.84 -26.73 -24.52
C ALA A 192 -12.48 -28.06 -25.19
N ALA A 193 -12.81 -28.22 -26.46
CA ALA A 193 -12.40 -29.39 -27.27
C ALA A 193 -10.87 -29.50 -27.34
N ALA A 194 -10.16 -28.39 -27.56
CA ALA A 194 -8.69 -28.36 -27.55
C ALA A 194 -8.11 -28.72 -26.19
N VAL A 195 -8.70 -28.22 -25.10
CA VAL A 195 -8.27 -28.55 -23.72
C VAL A 195 -8.47 -30.05 -23.45
N ALA A 196 -9.62 -30.62 -23.80
CA ALA A 196 -9.86 -32.05 -23.65
C ALA A 196 -8.83 -32.89 -24.42
N ARG A 197 -8.53 -32.50 -25.65
CA ARG A 197 -7.53 -33.17 -26.49
C ARG A 197 -6.12 -33.10 -25.90
N ILE A 198 -5.74 -31.96 -25.31
CA ILE A 198 -4.47 -31.80 -24.59
C ILE A 198 -4.36 -32.81 -23.42
N LEU A 199 -5.41 -32.92 -22.61
CA LEU A 199 -5.44 -33.81 -21.45
C LEU A 199 -5.32 -35.30 -21.91
N GLU A 200 -6.07 -35.68 -22.95
CA GLU A 200 -6.01 -37.02 -23.51
C GLU A 200 -4.59 -37.36 -24.02
N LEU A 201 -4.01 -36.50 -24.86
CA LEU A 201 -2.68 -36.72 -25.42
C LEU A 201 -1.59 -36.76 -24.29
N ARG A 202 -1.79 -35.96 -23.26
CA ARG A 202 -0.87 -35.97 -22.12
C ARG A 202 -0.96 -37.24 -21.29
N ALA A 203 -2.19 -37.76 -21.07
CA ALA A 203 -2.42 -39.04 -20.39
C ALA A 203 -1.80 -40.20 -21.20
N ALA A 204 -1.80 -40.13 -22.54
CA ALA A 204 -1.12 -41.09 -23.43
C ALA A 204 0.40 -40.91 -23.48
N GLY A 205 1.01 -40.06 -22.63
CA GLY A 205 2.46 -39.88 -22.53
C GLY A 205 3.08 -39.04 -23.67
N VAL A 206 2.28 -38.36 -24.48
CA VAL A 206 2.81 -37.54 -25.59
C VAL A 206 3.57 -36.33 -25.06
N SER A 207 4.71 -36.01 -25.67
CA SER A 207 5.53 -34.86 -25.29
C SER A 207 4.83 -33.54 -25.65
N LEU A 208 5.09 -32.48 -24.87
CA LEU A 208 4.45 -31.16 -25.01
C LEU A 208 4.62 -30.56 -26.42
N VAL A 209 5.78 -30.74 -27.04
CA VAL A 209 6.04 -30.29 -28.42
C VAL A 209 5.18 -31.05 -29.42
N LYS A 210 5.05 -32.37 -29.27
CA LYS A 210 4.21 -33.19 -30.13
C LYS A 210 2.71 -32.89 -29.90
N ILE A 211 2.30 -32.57 -28.66
CA ILE A 211 0.92 -32.16 -28.39
C ILE A 211 0.60 -30.86 -29.15
N ALA A 212 1.45 -29.83 -29.03
CA ALA A 212 1.25 -28.57 -29.74
C ALA A 212 1.15 -28.77 -31.26
N ALA A 213 2.08 -29.54 -31.86
CA ALA A 213 2.05 -29.86 -33.31
C ALA A 213 0.78 -30.62 -33.75
N ARG A 214 0.30 -31.56 -32.92
CA ARG A 214 -0.94 -32.30 -33.19
C ARG A 214 -2.18 -31.43 -33.16
N LEU A 215 -2.28 -30.51 -32.19
CA LEU A 215 -3.39 -29.58 -32.11
C LEU A 215 -3.48 -28.68 -33.35
N ASP A 216 -2.34 -28.21 -33.85
CA ASP A 216 -2.28 -27.44 -35.10
C ASP A 216 -2.69 -28.32 -36.30
N ALA A 217 -2.20 -29.57 -36.38
CA ALA A 217 -2.54 -30.51 -37.48
C ALA A 217 -4.00 -30.96 -37.44
N GLU A 218 -4.59 -31.14 -36.25
CA GLU A 218 -5.99 -31.49 -36.06
C GLU A 218 -6.95 -30.29 -36.26
N GLY A 219 -6.42 -29.08 -36.51
CA GLY A 219 -7.19 -27.86 -36.79
C GLY A 219 -7.79 -27.19 -35.55
N HIS A 220 -7.29 -27.51 -34.35
CA HIS A 220 -7.71 -26.80 -33.14
C HIS A 220 -7.20 -25.36 -33.15
N ARG A 221 -8.14 -24.41 -33.05
CA ARG A 221 -7.80 -22.97 -33.09
C ARG A 221 -7.05 -22.53 -31.85
N ALA A 222 -5.85 -21.99 -32.03
CA ALA A 222 -5.12 -21.29 -30.98
C ALA A 222 -5.60 -19.83 -30.90
N ARG A 223 -5.42 -19.16 -29.73
CA ARG A 223 -5.63 -17.70 -29.57
C ARG A 223 -4.55 -16.87 -30.28
N GLY A 224 -3.40 -17.45 -30.59
CA GLY A 224 -2.31 -16.88 -31.37
C GLY A 224 -2.19 -17.51 -32.75
N ALA A 225 -1.03 -17.32 -33.38
CA ALA A 225 -0.76 -17.87 -34.71
C ALA A 225 -0.74 -19.41 -34.75
N ARG A 226 -0.36 -20.07 -33.65
CA ARG A 226 -0.26 -21.51 -33.50
C ARG A 226 -0.23 -21.94 -32.04
N TRP A 227 -0.27 -23.22 -31.75
CA TRP A 227 -0.08 -23.79 -30.45
C TRP A 227 1.42 -23.81 -30.07
N TYR A 228 1.72 -23.42 -28.82
CA TYR A 228 3.07 -23.47 -28.27
C TYR A 228 3.13 -24.43 -27.08
N PRO A 229 4.26 -25.13 -26.86
CA PRO A 229 4.44 -26.00 -25.71
C PRO A 229 4.20 -25.31 -24.37
N THR A 230 4.57 -24.01 -24.26
CA THR A 230 4.33 -23.20 -23.06
C THR A 230 2.83 -23.00 -22.78
N THR A 231 2.02 -22.84 -23.80
CA THR A 231 0.55 -22.76 -23.69
C THR A 231 -0.02 -24.08 -23.17
N VAL A 232 0.45 -25.21 -23.72
CA VAL A 232 0.05 -26.56 -23.27
C VAL A 232 0.42 -26.77 -21.81
N VAL A 233 1.64 -26.38 -21.36
CA VAL A 233 2.06 -26.46 -19.95
C VAL A 233 1.11 -25.67 -19.04
N ASN A 234 0.75 -24.44 -19.43
CA ASN A 234 -0.12 -23.58 -18.61
C ASN A 234 -1.54 -24.17 -18.47
N ILE A 235 -2.05 -24.81 -19.53
CA ILE A 235 -3.35 -25.50 -19.49
C ILE A 235 -3.26 -26.71 -18.53
N LEU A 236 -2.24 -27.54 -18.66
CA LEU A 236 -2.05 -28.73 -17.81
C LEU A 236 -1.89 -28.35 -16.34
N LYS A 237 -1.11 -27.32 -16.03
CA LYS A 237 -0.93 -26.82 -14.63
C LYS A 237 -2.24 -26.33 -13.99
N ARG A 238 -3.20 -25.94 -14.79
CA ARG A 238 -4.49 -25.48 -14.32
C ARG A 238 -5.49 -26.60 -14.14
N ALA A 239 -5.35 -27.67 -14.90
CA ALA A 239 -6.21 -28.85 -14.86
C ALA A 239 -5.80 -29.86 -13.78
N ALA A 240 -4.57 -29.75 -13.25
CA ALA A 240 -4.05 -30.53 -12.13
C ALA A 240 -4.46 -29.90 -10.79
#